data_3693060a4e71c3710661944fba875b8e
#
_entry.id   3693060a4e71c3710661944fba875b8e
#
_cell.length_a   1.000
_cell.length_b   1.000
_cell.length_c   1.000
_cell.angle_alpha   90.00
_cell.angle_beta   90.00
_cell.angle_gamma   90.00
#
_symmetry.space_group_name_H-M   'P 1'
#
loop_
_entity.id
_entity.type
_entity.pdbx_description
1 polymer ?
#
loop_
_entity_poly.entity_id
_entity_poly.type
_entity_poly.pdbx_seq_one_letter_code
_entity_poly.pdbx_strand_id
1 'polypeptide(L)'
;MLIASGMPLLRALDILAQESGLPAAQRALYRRLSEDLREGTPLSAAMENNSPAFPPLLAAAVRSAEGNGRLHEVCLRMAAYYEKEHRTARQVQGSLLYPAVLAVLVVAVTGVLVGFVLPQFAELFAGLESLPWPTRLLFALCAAARAGWYWLVLAAALLALAARLALHAPGLRRRWDRLRLRVPFAGGLYRKICTARFARTLAGLYACGVPVLYSLQAACDTVRNAWIAGQFPQVLAAVRSGGTLSAALQGVDGFESKLAAALQVGEETGRLDAMMNGISDTLDYEADQAAKQLLGLLEPLMIVVMGAVVALVVTAVILPLYSAYGTITV
;
A
#
# COMPACT_ATOMS: atom_id res chain seq x y z
N MET A 1 14.54 22.17 -10.19
CA MET A 1 14.50 23.54 -10.70
C MET A 1 15.87 24.27 -10.60
N LEU A 2 16.54 24.32 -9.42
CA LEU A 2 17.83 25.04 -9.29
C LEU A 2 18.94 24.55 -10.23
N ILE A 3 19.08 23.23 -10.39
CA ILE A 3 20.06 22.67 -11.34
C ILE A 3 19.63 22.93 -12.80
N ALA A 4 18.31 23.02 -13.06
CA ALA A 4 17.77 23.32 -14.36
C ALA A 4 18.11 24.75 -14.85
N SER A 5 18.32 25.68 -13.93
CA SER A 5 18.72 27.06 -14.24
C SER A 5 20.24 27.21 -14.48
N GLY A 6 21.00 26.10 -14.56
CA GLY A 6 22.45 26.11 -14.73
C GLY A 6 23.24 26.42 -13.46
N MET A 7 22.60 26.40 -12.30
CA MET A 7 23.26 26.67 -11.03
C MET A 7 24.20 25.52 -10.65
N PRO A 8 25.43 25.79 -10.18
CA PRO A 8 26.32 24.76 -9.66
C PRO A 8 25.67 23.99 -8.52
N LEU A 9 25.86 22.65 -8.48
CA LEU A 9 25.23 21.74 -7.52
C LEU A 9 25.49 22.16 -6.05
N LEU A 10 26.74 22.51 -5.73
CA LEU A 10 27.12 22.99 -4.39
C LEU A 10 26.30 24.21 -3.97
N ARG A 11 26.13 25.18 -4.86
CA ARG A 11 25.34 26.38 -4.56
C ARG A 11 23.86 26.08 -4.37
N ALA A 12 23.34 25.15 -5.16
CA ALA A 12 21.95 24.68 -5.01
C ALA A 12 21.72 24.02 -3.63
N LEU A 13 22.66 23.18 -3.18
CA LEU A 13 22.60 22.55 -1.86
C LEU A 13 22.74 23.57 -0.71
N ASP A 14 23.63 24.57 -0.85
CA ASP A 14 23.77 25.63 0.13
C ASP A 14 22.50 26.49 0.29
N ILE A 15 21.80 26.77 -0.82
CA ILE A 15 20.51 27.46 -0.79
C ILE A 15 19.46 26.61 -0.04
N LEU A 16 19.35 25.32 -0.37
CA LEU A 16 18.42 24.40 0.33
C LEU A 16 18.76 24.25 1.82
N ALA A 17 20.04 24.25 2.18
CA ALA A 17 20.48 24.19 3.58
C ALA A 17 20.11 25.46 4.38
N GLN A 18 19.88 26.58 3.71
CA GLN A 18 19.53 27.87 4.33
C GLN A 18 18.00 28.16 4.26
N GLU A 19 17.23 27.36 3.53
CA GLU A 19 15.80 27.58 3.34
C GLU A 19 15.02 27.43 4.65
N SER A 20 14.42 28.51 5.14
CA SER A 20 13.72 28.57 6.42
C SER A 20 12.44 27.73 6.45
N GLY A 21 11.83 27.47 5.29
CA GLY A 21 10.63 26.63 5.14
C GLY A 21 10.84 25.14 5.34
N LEU A 22 12.10 24.67 5.34
CA LEU A 22 12.42 23.25 5.50
C LEU A 22 12.62 22.87 6.98
N PRO A 23 12.24 21.64 7.37
CA PRO A 23 12.54 21.08 8.69
C PRO A 23 14.04 21.11 9.00
N ALA A 24 14.40 21.36 10.27
CA ALA A 24 15.79 21.43 10.70
C ALA A 24 16.63 20.21 10.33
N ALA A 25 16.03 19.01 10.37
CA ALA A 25 16.69 17.75 9.98
C ALA A 25 17.05 17.74 8.48
N GLN A 26 16.19 18.25 7.61
CA GLN A 26 16.45 18.32 6.16
C GLN A 26 17.54 19.35 5.85
N ARG A 27 17.52 20.52 6.51
CA ARG A 27 18.59 21.53 6.37
C ARG A 27 19.95 20.99 6.79
N ALA A 28 20.00 20.25 7.91
CA ALA A 28 21.22 19.59 8.36
C ALA A 28 21.74 18.54 7.36
N LEU A 29 20.81 17.80 6.72
CA LEU A 29 21.16 16.82 5.70
C LEU A 29 21.79 17.49 4.46
N TYR A 30 21.15 18.58 3.93
CA TYR A 30 21.72 19.30 2.80
C TYR A 30 23.08 19.95 3.11
N ARG A 31 23.29 20.37 4.34
CA ARG A 31 24.59 20.90 4.81
C ARG A 31 25.67 19.81 4.76
N ARG A 32 25.38 18.62 5.30
CA ARG A 32 26.32 17.48 5.24
C ARG A 32 26.65 17.09 3.81
N LEU A 33 25.65 17.02 2.91
CA LEU A 33 25.89 16.76 1.49
C LEU A 33 26.80 17.83 0.86
N SER A 34 26.59 19.10 1.20
CA SER A 34 27.44 20.19 0.70
C SER A 34 28.87 20.08 1.22
N GLU A 35 29.06 19.67 2.48
CA GLU A 35 30.37 19.42 3.08
C GLU A 35 31.08 18.25 2.39
N ASP A 36 30.41 17.09 2.24
CA ASP A 36 30.95 15.91 1.54
C ASP A 36 31.39 16.24 0.09
N LEU A 37 30.57 17.02 -0.63
CA LEU A 37 30.92 17.44 -2.00
C LEU A 37 32.10 18.40 -2.05
N ARG A 38 32.27 19.28 -1.05
CA ARG A 38 33.45 20.18 -0.96
C ARG A 38 34.73 19.41 -0.70
N GLU A 39 34.64 18.26 -0.01
CA GLU A 39 35.74 17.34 0.22
C GLU A 39 36.05 16.47 -1.03
N GLY A 40 35.29 16.62 -2.10
CA GLY A 40 35.49 15.90 -3.36
C GLY A 40 34.76 14.55 -3.42
N THR A 41 33.90 14.25 -2.45
CA THR A 41 33.10 13.02 -2.47
C THR A 41 32.03 13.13 -3.57
N PRO A 42 31.85 12.12 -4.46
CA PRO A 42 30.79 12.11 -5.43
C PRO A 42 29.39 12.22 -4.75
N LEU A 43 28.43 12.90 -5.39
CA LEU A 43 27.08 13.07 -4.83
C LEU A 43 26.39 11.74 -4.50
N SER A 44 26.56 10.74 -5.37
CA SER A 44 26.02 9.39 -5.15
C SER A 44 26.57 8.74 -3.88
N ALA A 45 27.87 8.87 -3.63
CA ALA A 45 28.50 8.35 -2.41
C ALA A 45 28.08 9.14 -1.17
N ALA A 46 27.99 10.48 -1.26
CA ALA A 46 27.49 11.33 -0.20
C ALA A 46 26.02 10.99 0.17
N MET A 47 25.17 10.67 -0.82
CA MET A 47 23.80 10.19 -0.58
C MET A 47 23.76 8.84 0.13
N GLU A 48 24.63 7.90 -0.24
CA GLU A 48 24.72 6.58 0.41
C GLU A 48 25.20 6.69 1.85
N ASN A 49 26.20 7.53 2.13
CA ASN A 49 26.71 7.80 3.48
C ASN A 49 25.61 8.38 4.39
N ASN A 50 24.67 9.11 3.84
CA ASN A 50 23.53 9.68 4.55
C ASN A 50 22.25 8.81 4.47
N SER A 51 22.38 7.49 4.21
CA SER A 51 21.28 6.53 4.34
C SER A 51 20.75 6.52 5.80
N PRO A 52 19.43 6.38 6.04
CA PRO A 52 18.35 6.08 5.09
C PRO A 52 17.63 7.30 4.49
N ALA A 53 18.21 8.51 4.57
CA ALA A 53 17.53 9.72 4.08
C ALA A 53 17.30 9.71 2.56
N PHE A 54 18.19 9.05 1.82
CA PHE A 54 18.06 8.89 0.37
C PHE A 54 17.76 7.43 0.00
N PRO A 55 16.70 7.20 -0.80
CA PRO A 55 16.42 5.87 -1.30
C PRO A 55 17.58 5.32 -2.16
N PRO A 56 17.89 4.02 -2.08
CA PRO A 56 18.99 3.41 -2.86
C PRO A 56 18.82 3.62 -4.38
N LEU A 57 17.56 3.66 -4.84
CA LEU A 57 17.21 3.94 -6.23
C LEU A 57 17.74 5.29 -6.70
N LEU A 58 17.59 6.34 -5.88
CA LEU A 58 18.06 7.68 -6.20
C LEU A 58 19.60 7.74 -6.26
N ALA A 59 20.26 7.13 -5.29
CA ALA A 59 21.73 7.06 -5.28
C ALA A 59 22.28 6.32 -6.50
N ALA A 60 21.65 5.21 -6.91
CA ALA A 60 22.04 4.46 -8.10
C ALA A 60 21.84 5.25 -9.39
N ALA A 61 20.72 5.99 -9.52
CA ALA A 61 20.45 6.84 -10.66
C ALA A 61 21.45 8.01 -10.77
N VAL A 62 21.74 8.65 -9.62
CA VAL A 62 22.75 9.73 -9.55
C VAL A 62 24.15 9.22 -9.90
N ARG A 63 24.54 8.03 -9.42
CA ARG A 63 25.82 7.41 -9.76
C ARG A 63 26.00 7.20 -11.27
N SER A 64 24.94 6.70 -11.93
CA SER A 64 24.96 6.56 -13.39
C SER A 64 25.09 7.91 -14.10
N ALA A 65 24.43 8.93 -13.57
CA ALA A 65 24.42 10.28 -14.12
C ALA A 65 25.77 11.01 -13.96
N GLU A 66 26.45 10.80 -12.84
CA GLU A 66 27.81 11.36 -12.58
C GLU A 66 28.79 10.85 -13.61
N GLY A 67 28.76 9.54 -13.95
CA GLY A 67 29.64 8.95 -14.95
C GLY A 67 29.40 9.47 -16.37
N ASN A 68 28.18 9.90 -16.68
CA ASN A 68 27.74 10.33 -18.02
C ASN A 68 27.58 11.85 -18.17
N GLY A 69 27.79 12.64 -17.12
CA GLY A 69 27.60 14.10 -17.12
C GLY A 69 26.15 14.56 -17.27
N ARG A 70 25.17 13.66 -17.11
CA ARG A 70 23.72 13.93 -17.30
C ARG A 70 22.95 14.13 -16.00
N LEU A 71 23.62 14.63 -14.96
CA LEU A 71 23.07 14.75 -13.61
C LEU A 71 21.77 15.58 -13.60
N HIS A 72 21.71 16.67 -14.37
CA HIS A 72 20.54 17.51 -14.49
C HIS A 72 19.30 16.73 -14.98
N GLU A 73 19.45 15.99 -16.06
CA GLU A 73 18.36 15.22 -16.67
C GLU A 73 17.85 14.13 -15.72
N VAL A 74 18.78 13.41 -15.07
CA VAL A 74 18.45 12.36 -14.11
C VAL A 74 17.76 12.93 -12.87
N CYS A 75 18.22 14.07 -12.34
CA CYS A 75 17.54 14.73 -11.22
C CYS A 75 16.10 15.13 -11.55
N LEU A 76 15.84 15.65 -12.76
CA LEU A 76 14.48 15.97 -13.20
C LEU A 76 13.60 14.72 -13.33
N ARG A 77 14.13 13.64 -13.90
CA ARG A 77 13.41 12.36 -14.05
C ARG A 77 13.09 11.74 -12.68
N MET A 78 14.05 11.75 -11.77
CA MET A 78 13.84 11.23 -10.41
C MET A 78 12.86 12.10 -9.62
N ALA A 79 12.88 13.42 -9.81
CA ALA A 79 11.88 14.30 -9.20
C ALA A 79 10.47 13.94 -9.70
N ALA A 80 10.27 13.76 -11.00
CA ALA A 80 8.98 13.35 -11.56
C ALA A 80 8.56 11.95 -11.07
N TYR A 81 9.51 11.01 -10.96
CA TYR A 81 9.27 9.69 -10.43
C TYR A 81 8.73 9.73 -8.98
N TYR A 82 9.43 10.44 -8.07
CA TYR A 82 9.02 10.54 -6.67
C TYR A 82 7.77 11.38 -6.48
N GLU A 83 7.56 12.42 -7.30
CA GLU A 83 6.31 13.19 -7.30
C GLU A 83 5.12 12.30 -7.64
N LYS A 84 5.24 11.47 -8.69
CA LYS A 84 4.21 10.50 -9.07
C LYS A 84 3.96 9.47 -7.96
N GLU A 85 5.02 8.93 -7.35
CA GLU A 85 4.90 7.98 -6.23
C GLU A 85 4.16 8.60 -5.03
N HIS A 86 4.55 9.82 -4.65
CA HIS A 86 3.89 10.56 -3.57
C HIS A 86 2.43 10.90 -3.89
N ARG A 87 2.16 11.30 -5.12
CA ARG A 87 0.79 11.63 -5.56
C ARG A 87 -0.12 10.41 -5.46
N THR A 88 0.32 9.26 -5.96
CA THR A 88 -0.42 8.00 -5.87
C THR A 88 -0.66 7.60 -4.41
N ALA A 89 0.37 7.67 -3.55
CA ALA A 89 0.24 7.36 -2.14
C ALA A 89 -0.77 8.27 -1.41
N ARG A 90 -0.73 9.59 -1.66
CA ARG A 90 -1.68 10.55 -1.09
C ARG A 90 -3.10 10.34 -1.59
N GLN A 91 -3.26 10.00 -2.86
CA GLN A 91 -4.57 9.73 -3.45
C GLN A 91 -5.24 8.52 -2.79
N VAL A 92 -4.48 7.43 -2.57
CA VAL A 92 -4.98 6.24 -1.86
C VAL A 92 -5.34 6.58 -0.42
N GLN A 93 -4.48 7.33 0.29
CA GLN A 93 -4.77 7.77 1.67
C GLN A 93 -6.01 8.66 1.75
N GLY A 94 -6.17 9.61 0.83
CA GLY A 94 -7.35 10.47 0.75
C GLY A 94 -8.64 9.68 0.50
N SER A 95 -8.58 8.67 -0.34
CA SER A 95 -9.73 7.81 -0.65
C SER A 95 -10.16 6.92 0.52
N LEU A 96 -9.27 6.65 1.49
CA LEU A 96 -9.59 5.88 2.69
C LEU A 96 -10.25 6.71 3.79
N LEU A 97 -10.20 8.04 3.72
CA LEU A 97 -10.73 8.91 4.77
C LEU A 97 -12.26 8.75 4.92
N TYR A 98 -12.99 8.75 3.81
CA TYR A 98 -14.45 8.58 3.82
C TYR A 98 -14.89 7.23 4.41
N PRO A 99 -14.39 6.07 3.95
CA PRO A 99 -14.69 4.78 4.57
C PRO A 99 -14.30 4.72 6.06
N ALA A 100 -13.21 5.33 6.47
CA ALA A 100 -12.78 5.35 7.87
C ALA A 100 -13.77 6.15 8.75
N VAL A 101 -14.19 7.33 8.30
CA VAL A 101 -15.20 8.14 9.01
C VAL A 101 -16.52 7.39 9.10
N LEU A 102 -16.96 6.76 8.00
CA LEU A 102 -18.19 5.99 7.98
C LEU A 102 -18.11 4.77 8.92
N ALA A 103 -16.99 4.06 8.94
CA ALA A 103 -16.77 2.94 9.86
C ALA A 103 -16.83 3.38 11.32
N VAL A 104 -16.21 4.51 11.67
CA VAL A 104 -16.27 5.09 13.03
C VAL A 104 -17.72 5.43 13.38
N LEU A 105 -18.47 6.02 12.46
CA LEU A 105 -19.88 6.37 12.69
C LEU A 105 -20.74 5.11 12.93
N VAL A 106 -20.55 4.06 12.12
CA VAL A 106 -21.25 2.76 12.30
C VAL A 106 -20.95 2.17 13.68
N VAL A 107 -19.68 2.15 14.08
CA VAL A 107 -19.27 1.64 15.40
C VAL A 107 -19.85 2.50 16.53
N ALA A 108 -19.86 3.83 16.38
CA ALA A 108 -20.43 4.74 17.38
C ALA A 108 -21.93 4.54 17.55
N VAL A 109 -22.68 4.50 16.42
CA VAL A 109 -24.14 4.28 16.45
C VAL A 109 -24.46 2.90 17.05
N THR A 110 -23.75 1.85 16.62
CA THR A 110 -23.92 0.50 17.18
C THR A 110 -23.59 0.49 18.67
N GLY A 111 -22.52 1.17 19.10
CA GLY A 111 -22.15 1.30 20.49
C GLY A 111 -23.20 1.99 21.36
N VAL A 112 -23.83 3.05 20.85
CA VAL A 112 -24.95 3.73 21.53
C VAL A 112 -26.17 2.83 21.61
N LEU A 113 -26.55 2.15 20.55
CA LEU A 113 -27.67 1.23 20.54
C LEU A 113 -27.48 0.08 21.52
N VAL A 114 -26.31 -0.55 21.50
CA VAL A 114 -25.97 -1.70 22.36
C VAL A 114 -25.70 -1.27 23.80
N GLY A 115 -25.08 -0.10 24.03
CA GLY A 115 -24.66 0.37 25.34
C GLY A 115 -25.75 1.07 26.16
N PHE A 116 -26.63 1.82 25.49
CA PHE A 116 -27.65 2.65 26.13
C PHE A 116 -29.08 2.20 25.85
N VAL A 117 -29.42 1.93 24.61
CA VAL A 117 -30.80 1.63 24.22
C VAL A 117 -31.21 0.23 24.68
N LEU A 118 -30.42 -0.78 24.32
CA LEU A 118 -30.75 -2.16 24.65
C LEU A 118 -30.91 -2.46 26.15
N PRO A 119 -30.07 -1.93 27.06
CA PRO A 119 -30.22 -2.20 28.49
C PRO A 119 -31.53 -1.70 29.09
N GLN A 120 -32.06 -0.59 28.59
CA GLN A 120 -33.37 -0.05 29.03
C GLN A 120 -34.50 -1.02 28.71
N PHE A 121 -34.42 -1.70 27.57
CA PHE A 121 -35.40 -2.74 27.20
C PHE A 121 -35.15 -4.06 27.92
N ALA A 122 -33.91 -4.35 28.33
CA ALA A 122 -33.62 -5.58 29.09
C ALA A 122 -34.39 -5.67 30.40
N GLU A 123 -34.54 -4.56 31.13
CA GLU A 123 -35.31 -4.48 32.36
C GLU A 123 -36.82 -4.72 32.13
N LEU A 124 -37.34 -4.21 30.99
CA LEU A 124 -38.73 -4.41 30.59
C LEU A 124 -39.04 -5.89 30.24
N PHE A 125 -38.04 -6.60 29.73
CA PHE A 125 -38.19 -7.98 29.27
C PHE A 125 -37.79 -9.02 30.33
N ALA A 126 -37.31 -8.61 31.53
CA ALA A 126 -36.91 -9.51 32.61
C ALA A 126 -38.07 -10.37 33.17
N GLY A 127 -39.32 -9.97 32.88
CA GLY A 127 -40.53 -10.69 33.31
C GLY A 127 -41.11 -11.69 32.31
N LEU A 128 -40.50 -11.82 31.12
CA LEU A 128 -41.01 -12.71 30.07
C LEU A 128 -40.36 -14.09 30.16
N GLU A 129 -41.16 -15.16 30.22
CA GLU A 129 -40.70 -16.55 30.36
C GLU A 129 -39.89 -17.06 29.13
N SER A 130 -40.10 -16.47 27.95
CA SER A 130 -39.35 -16.85 26.75
C SER A 130 -39.03 -15.64 25.86
N LEU A 131 -37.75 -15.35 25.67
CA LEU A 131 -37.28 -14.34 24.72
C LEU A 131 -37.09 -14.95 23.33
N PRO A 132 -37.56 -14.28 22.25
CA PRO A 132 -37.30 -14.69 20.88
C PRO A 132 -35.79 -14.81 20.60
N TRP A 133 -35.42 -15.73 19.71
CA TRP A 133 -34.01 -16.02 19.42
C TRP A 133 -33.16 -14.80 19.00
N PRO A 134 -33.67 -13.80 18.21
CA PRO A 134 -32.86 -12.65 17.83
C PRO A 134 -32.53 -11.76 19.02
N THR A 135 -33.49 -11.61 19.95
CA THR A 135 -33.33 -10.85 21.19
C THR A 135 -32.30 -11.52 22.10
N ARG A 136 -32.39 -12.86 22.26
CA ARG A 136 -31.43 -13.64 23.04
C ARG A 136 -30.02 -13.53 22.47
N LEU A 137 -29.84 -13.62 21.13
CA LEU A 137 -28.56 -13.45 20.46
C LEU A 137 -27.97 -12.07 20.74
N LEU A 138 -28.80 -11.02 20.61
CA LEU A 138 -28.37 -9.64 20.81
C LEU A 138 -27.95 -9.38 22.27
N PHE A 139 -28.72 -9.86 23.25
CA PHE A 139 -28.35 -9.76 24.68
C PHE A 139 -27.10 -10.56 25.02
N ALA A 140 -26.90 -11.73 24.42
CA ALA A 140 -25.67 -12.51 24.60
C ALA A 140 -24.45 -11.76 24.03
N LEU A 141 -24.58 -11.12 22.86
CA LEU A 141 -23.54 -10.27 22.28
C LEU A 141 -23.24 -9.04 23.17
N CYS A 142 -24.26 -8.40 23.72
CA CYS A 142 -24.09 -7.26 24.62
C CYS A 142 -23.44 -7.67 25.94
N ALA A 143 -23.84 -8.80 26.53
CA ALA A 143 -23.24 -9.34 27.72
C ALA A 143 -21.77 -9.71 27.49
N ALA A 144 -21.46 -10.36 26.37
CA ALA A 144 -20.09 -10.66 25.96
C ALA A 144 -19.25 -9.39 25.73
N ALA A 145 -19.85 -8.37 25.11
CA ALA A 145 -19.17 -7.09 24.92
C ALA A 145 -18.91 -6.34 26.23
N ARG A 146 -19.83 -6.41 27.20
CA ARG A 146 -19.65 -5.76 28.51
C ARG A 146 -18.73 -6.53 29.44
N ALA A 147 -18.88 -7.86 29.52
CA ALA A 147 -18.13 -8.70 30.47
C ALA A 147 -16.73 -9.05 29.98
N GLY A 148 -16.46 -8.99 28.68
CA GLY A 148 -15.24 -9.53 28.10
C GLY A 148 -14.58 -8.68 27.02
N TRP A 149 -14.90 -7.40 26.87
CA TRP A 149 -14.30 -6.55 25.84
C TRP A 149 -12.75 -6.52 25.93
N TYR A 150 -12.20 -6.57 27.14
CA TYR A 150 -10.75 -6.65 27.36
C TYR A 150 -10.17 -7.99 26.90
N TRP A 151 -10.91 -9.10 27.04
CA TRP A 151 -10.51 -10.40 26.50
C TRP A 151 -10.54 -10.43 24.97
N LEU A 152 -11.53 -9.77 24.35
CA LEU A 152 -11.59 -9.61 22.88
C LEU A 152 -10.42 -8.76 22.39
N VAL A 153 -10.12 -7.66 23.08
CA VAL A 153 -8.95 -6.81 22.75
C VAL A 153 -7.65 -7.57 22.96
N LEU A 154 -7.53 -8.31 24.09
CA LEU A 154 -6.35 -9.12 24.35
C LEU A 154 -6.19 -10.25 23.33
N ALA A 155 -7.26 -10.95 22.98
CA ALA A 155 -7.24 -12.00 21.96
C ALA A 155 -6.90 -11.42 20.58
N ALA A 156 -7.46 -10.27 20.21
CA ALA A 156 -7.12 -9.57 18.97
C ALA A 156 -5.65 -9.11 18.96
N ALA A 157 -5.14 -8.59 20.08
CA ALA A 157 -3.75 -8.19 20.24
C ALA A 157 -2.80 -9.39 20.16
N LEU A 158 -3.13 -10.50 20.83
CA LEU A 158 -2.36 -11.75 20.74
C LEU A 158 -2.39 -12.35 19.34
N LEU A 159 -3.55 -12.33 18.67
CA LEU A 159 -3.69 -12.80 17.30
C LEU A 159 -2.87 -11.92 16.34
N ALA A 160 -2.92 -10.60 16.50
CA ALA A 160 -2.13 -9.65 15.72
C ALA A 160 -0.62 -9.85 15.97
N LEU A 161 -0.21 -10.07 17.21
CA LEU A 161 1.18 -10.36 17.56
C LEU A 161 1.62 -11.71 17.00
N ALA A 162 0.81 -12.76 17.14
CA ALA A 162 1.08 -14.08 16.58
C ALA A 162 1.16 -14.03 15.05
N ALA A 163 0.24 -13.31 14.38
CA ALA A 163 0.28 -13.08 12.95
C ALA A 163 1.56 -12.32 12.55
N ARG A 164 1.93 -11.30 13.31
CA ARG A 164 3.15 -10.52 13.07
C ARG A 164 4.42 -11.39 13.23
N LEU A 165 4.50 -12.19 14.27
CA LEU A 165 5.61 -13.12 14.49
C LEU A 165 5.65 -14.22 13.43
N ALA A 166 4.51 -14.78 13.07
CA ALA A 166 4.39 -15.80 12.02
C ALA A 166 4.82 -15.25 10.63
N LEU A 167 4.51 -13.98 10.34
CA LEU A 167 4.93 -13.32 9.10
C LEU A 167 6.45 -13.00 9.06
N HIS A 168 7.16 -13.07 10.20
CA HIS A 168 8.63 -12.99 10.23
C HIS A 168 9.28 -14.32 9.82
N ALA A 169 8.58 -15.44 9.92
CA ALA A 169 9.09 -16.73 9.42
C ALA A 169 9.07 -16.74 7.88
N PRO A 170 10.24 -16.88 7.19
CA PRO A 170 10.32 -16.70 5.74
C PRO A 170 9.45 -17.67 4.95
N GLY A 171 9.27 -18.90 5.43
CA GLY A 171 8.42 -19.89 4.77
C GLY A 171 6.93 -19.58 4.85
N LEU A 172 6.45 -19.09 6.00
CA LEU A 172 5.04 -18.72 6.19
C LEU A 172 4.69 -17.42 5.46
N ARG A 173 5.59 -16.44 5.49
CA ARG A 173 5.47 -15.20 4.72
C ARG A 173 5.34 -15.47 3.22
N ARG A 174 6.15 -16.39 2.66
CA ARG A 174 6.07 -16.75 1.25
C ARG A 174 4.73 -17.41 0.88
N ARG A 175 4.20 -18.30 1.77
CA ARG A 175 2.87 -18.93 1.58
C ARG A 175 1.74 -17.91 1.66
N TRP A 176 1.79 -17.01 2.62
CA TRP A 176 0.81 -15.94 2.81
C TRP A 176 0.80 -14.96 1.63
N ASP A 177 1.98 -14.55 1.16
CA ASP A 177 2.12 -13.67 0.01
C ASP A 177 1.63 -14.33 -1.29
N ARG A 178 1.81 -15.65 -1.44
CA ARG A 178 1.21 -16.42 -2.54
C ARG A 178 -0.32 -16.47 -2.43
N LEU A 179 -0.85 -16.66 -1.24
CA LEU A 179 -2.30 -16.71 -1.01
C LEU A 179 -2.94 -15.36 -1.35
N ARG A 180 -2.32 -14.24 -0.97
CA ARG A 180 -2.78 -12.89 -1.32
C ARG A 180 -2.94 -12.67 -2.82
N LEU A 181 -2.11 -13.28 -3.65
CA LEU A 181 -2.22 -13.20 -5.11
C LEU A 181 -3.42 -13.99 -5.66
N ARG A 182 -3.98 -14.95 -4.88
CA ARG A 182 -5.08 -15.83 -5.28
C ARG A 182 -6.44 -15.42 -4.72
N VAL A 183 -6.47 -14.50 -3.77
CA VAL A 183 -7.74 -14.02 -3.19
C VAL A 183 -8.60 -13.38 -4.30
N PRO A 184 -9.86 -13.80 -4.48
CA PRO A 184 -10.74 -13.18 -5.47
C PRO A 184 -10.90 -11.68 -5.16
N PHE A 185 -11.00 -10.84 -6.18
CA PHE A 185 -11.06 -9.37 -6.16
C PHE A 185 -9.76 -8.67 -5.70
N ALA A 186 -9.20 -9.03 -4.55
CA ALA A 186 -7.99 -8.39 -4.00
C ALA A 186 -6.69 -8.87 -4.69
N GLY A 187 -6.63 -10.12 -5.13
CA GLY A 187 -5.44 -10.71 -5.76
C GLY A 187 -5.09 -10.05 -7.10
N GLY A 188 -6.11 -9.74 -7.91
CA GLY A 188 -5.92 -9.01 -9.17
C GLY A 188 -5.34 -7.61 -8.96
N LEU A 189 -5.88 -6.86 -7.99
CA LEU A 189 -5.32 -5.56 -7.61
C LEU A 189 -3.87 -5.69 -7.13
N TYR A 190 -3.59 -6.67 -6.26
CA TYR A 190 -2.26 -6.83 -5.70
C TYR A 190 -1.21 -7.18 -6.77
N ARG A 191 -1.57 -8.01 -7.77
CA ARG A 191 -0.73 -8.29 -8.95
C ARG A 191 -0.44 -7.01 -9.73
N LYS A 192 -1.47 -6.23 -10.05
CA LYS A 192 -1.33 -4.95 -10.76
C LYS A 192 -0.41 -3.98 -10.02
N ILE A 193 -0.58 -3.82 -8.70
CA ILE A 193 0.28 -2.96 -7.89
C ILE A 193 1.75 -3.45 -7.89
N CYS A 194 1.99 -4.76 -7.75
CA CYS A 194 3.34 -5.30 -7.77
C CYS A 194 4.00 -5.11 -9.15
N THR A 195 3.26 -5.39 -10.22
CA THR A 195 3.75 -5.25 -11.59
C THR A 195 3.99 -3.78 -11.95
N ALA A 196 3.07 -2.89 -11.59
CA ALA A 196 3.20 -1.45 -11.84
C ALA A 196 4.42 -0.85 -11.12
N ARG A 197 4.62 -1.22 -9.85
CA ARG A 197 5.78 -0.75 -9.07
C ARG A 197 7.10 -1.23 -9.68
N PHE A 198 7.17 -2.50 -10.06
CA PHE A 198 8.33 -3.07 -10.73
C PHE A 198 8.59 -2.36 -12.08
N ALA A 199 7.57 -2.24 -12.93
CA ALA A 199 7.68 -1.61 -14.25
C ALA A 199 8.10 -0.14 -14.14
N ARG A 200 7.54 0.60 -13.21
CA ARG A 200 7.88 2.02 -12.96
C ARG A 200 9.33 2.18 -12.57
N THR A 201 9.82 1.34 -11.66
CA THR A 201 11.22 1.40 -11.22
C THR A 201 12.18 1.04 -12.35
N LEU A 202 11.87 -0.03 -13.07
CA LEU A 202 12.67 -0.49 -14.21
C LEU A 202 12.72 0.59 -15.30
N ALA A 203 11.57 1.14 -15.69
CA ALA A 203 11.46 2.21 -16.69
C ALA A 203 12.21 3.47 -16.26
N GLY A 204 12.01 3.89 -15.01
CA GLY A 204 12.63 5.09 -14.46
C GLY A 204 14.16 5.04 -14.46
N LEU A 205 14.74 3.91 -14.02
CA LEU A 205 16.20 3.72 -14.01
C LEU A 205 16.76 3.57 -15.43
N TYR A 206 16.11 2.78 -16.26
CA TYR A 206 16.55 2.57 -17.63
C TYR A 206 16.55 3.90 -18.41
N ALA A 207 15.52 4.73 -18.25
CA ALA A 207 15.44 6.07 -18.82
C ALA A 207 16.52 7.03 -18.31
N CYS A 208 17.05 6.79 -17.10
CA CYS A 208 18.20 7.53 -16.55
C CYS A 208 19.56 7.02 -17.08
N GLY A 209 19.58 6.04 -18.01
CA GLY A 209 20.78 5.47 -18.56
C GLY A 209 21.48 4.46 -17.65
N VAL A 210 20.78 3.97 -16.61
CA VAL A 210 21.29 2.87 -15.77
C VAL A 210 21.26 1.58 -16.59
N PRO A 211 22.34 0.77 -16.60
CA PRO A 211 22.36 -0.51 -17.32
C PRO A 211 21.18 -1.41 -16.92
N VAL A 212 20.61 -2.12 -17.91
CA VAL A 212 19.38 -2.95 -17.75
C VAL A 212 19.49 -3.90 -16.55
N LEU A 213 20.62 -4.54 -16.37
CA LEU A 213 20.81 -5.51 -15.29
C LEU A 213 20.74 -4.87 -13.90
N TYR A 214 21.30 -3.68 -13.72
CA TYR A 214 21.21 -2.92 -12.47
C TYR A 214 19.81 -2.36 -12.25
N SER A 215 19.18 -1.87 -13.31
CA SER A 215 17.79 -1.41 -13.29
C SER A 215 16.84 -2.54 -12.91
N LEU A 216 17.06 -3.74 -13.45
CA LEU A 216 16.30 -4.94 -13.13
C LEU A 216 16.47 -5.34 -11.67
N GLN A 217 17.70 -5.38 -11.17
CA GLN A 217 17.98 -5.71 -9.77
C GLN A 217 17.29 -4.74 -8.81
N ALA A 218 17.43 -3.43 -9.04
CA ALA A 218 16.77 -2.42 -8.23
C ALA A 218 15.24 -2.51 -8.32
N ALA A 219 14.68 -2.81 -9.49
CA ALA A 219 13.23 -3.03 -9.65
C ALA A 219 12.76 -4.26 -8.85
N CYS A 220 13.53 -5.34 -8.82
CA CYS A 220 13.24 -6.53 -8.00
C CYS A 220 13.13 -6.19 -6.51
N ASP A 221 14.00 -5.33 -5.99
CA ASP A 221 14.02 -4.92 -4.58
C ASP A 221 12.79 -4.07 -4.18
N THR A 222 12.12 -3.44 -5.14
CA THR A 222 10.89 -2.68 -4.87
C THR A 222 9.64 -3.53 -4.68
N VAL A 223 9.68 -4.80 -5.09
CA VAL A 223 8.54 -5.73 -5.00
C VAL A 223 8.47 -6.31 -3.59
N ARG A 224 7.48 -5.86 -2.81
CA ARG A 224 7.29 -6.27 -1.41
C ARG A 224 6.51 -7.58 -1.24
N ASN A 225 6.64 -8.51 -2.17
CA ASN A 225 6.01 -9.83 -2.14
C ASN A 225 7.07 -10.92 -2.15
N ALA A 226 7.16 -11.72 -1.07
CA ALA A 226 8.20 -12.75 -0.93
C ALA A 226 8.03 -13.92 -1.91
N TRP A 227 6.83 -14.18 -2.44
CA TRP A 227 6.61 -15.19 -3.47
C TRP A 227 7.19 -14.73 -4.81
N ILE A 228 6.87 -13.51 -5.25
CA ILE A 228 7.40 -12.93 -6.48
C ILE A 228 8.92 -12.74 -6.35
N ALA A 229 9.38 -12.14 -5.25
CA ALA A 229 10.80 -11.90 -4.98
C ALA A 229 11.65 -13.18 -5.03
N GLY A 230 11.09 -14.32 -4.60
CA GLY A 230 11.77 -15.61 -4.66
C GLY A 230 12.02 -16.16 -6.07
N GLN A 231 11.45 -15.55 -7.11
CA GLN A 231 11.63 -15.93 -8.53
C GLN A 231 12.70 -15.06 -9.22
N PHE A 232 13.03 -13.89 -8.68
CA PHE A 232 13.97 -12.94 -9.28
C PHE A 232 15.41 -13.46 -9.45
N PRO A 233 15.98 -14.32 -8.57
CA PRO A 233 17.29 -14.89 -8.83
C PRO A 233 17.39 -15.62 -10.17
N GLN A 234 16.33 -16.31 -10.60
CA GLN A 234 16.26 -16.98 -11.90
C GLN A 234 16.14 -15.98 -13.05
N VAL A 235 15.33 -14.92 -12.88
CA VAL A 235 15.20 -13.83 -13.85
C VAL A 235 16.55 -13.15 -14.07
N LEU A 236 17.24 -12.79 -12.99
CA LEU A 236 18.55 -12.14 -13.06
C LEU A 236 19.60 -13.06 -13.70
N ALA A 237 19.59 -14.35 -13.41
CA ALA A 237 20.48 -15.33 -14.03
C ALA A 237 20.24 -15.45 -15.53
N ALA A 238 18.97 -15.52 -15.96
CA ALA A 238 18.59 -15.60 -17.37
C ALA A 238 19.05 -14.37 -18.16
N VAL A 239 18.85 -13.16 -17.63
CA VAL A 239 19.30 -11.93 -18.28
C VAL A 239 20.84 -11.82 -18.28
N ARG A 240 21.53 -12.24 -17.21
CA ARG A 240 23.00 -12.30 -17.16
C ARG A 240 23.59 -13.24 -18.19
N SER A 241 22.92 -14.35 -18.53
CA SER A 241 23.34 -15.31 -19.55
C SER A 241 23.01 -14.85 -20.98
N GLY A 242 22.49 -13.63 -21.17
CA GLY A 242 22.15 -13.06 -22.47
C GLY A 242 20.74 -13.35 -22.94
N GLY A 243 19.86 -13.89 -22.08
CA GLY A 243 18.45 -14.03 -22.39
C GLY A 243 17.74 -12.68 -22.47
N THR A 244 16.62 -12.63 -23.21
CA THR A 244 15.80 -11.43 -23.32
C THR A 244 15.08 -11.13 -22.00
N LEU A 245 14.87 -9.85 -21.71
CA LEU A 245 14.17 -9.41 -20.50
C LEU A 245 12.70 -9.86 -20.52
N SER A 246 12.07 -9.82 -21.69
CA SER A 246 10.70 -10.28 -21.90
C SER A 246 10.54 -11.78 -21.56
N ALA A 247 11.40 -12.63 -22.10
CA ALA A 247 11.36 -14.08 -21.83
C ALA A 247 11.63 -14.39 -20.35
N ALA A 248 12.57 -13.68 -19.72
CA ALA A 248 12.89 -13.85 -18.30
C ALA A 248 11.72 -13.47 -17.39
N LEU A 249 10.95 -12.44 -17.73
CA LEU A 249 9.81 -11.96 -16.95
C LEU A 249 8.49 -12.67 -17.25
N GLN A 250 8.35 -13.28 -18.41
CA GLN A 250 7.15 -14.03 -18.81
C GLN A 250 6.84 -15.20 -17.85
N GLY A 251 7.87 -15.82 -17.27
CA GLY A 251 7.73 -16.94 -16.32
C GLY A 251 7.43 -16.54 -14.89
N VAL A 252 7.35 -15.26 -14.54
CA VAL A 252 7.16 -14.80 -13.17
C VAL A 252 5.69 -14.91 -12.76
N ASP A 253 5.38 -15.88 -11.87
CA ASP A 253 4.02 -16.04 -11.31
C ASP A 253 3.71 -14.86 -10.38
N GLY A 254 2.68 -14.11 -10.74
CA GLY A 254 2.22 -12.94 -9.99
C GLY A 254 2.41 -11.61 -10.69
N PHE A 255 3.03 -11.58 -11.88
CA PHE A 255 3.05 -10.40 -12.74
C PHE A 255 1.93 -10.45 -13.79
N GLU A 256 1.55 -9.27 -14.26
CA GLU A 256 0.63 -9.12 -15.40
C GLU A 256 1.38 -9.44 -16.71
N SER A 257 0.77 -10.30 -17.55
CA SER A 257 1.37 -10.73 -18.83
C SER A 257 1.66 -9.57 -19.80
N LYS A 258 0.92 -8.48 -19.67
CA LYS A 258 1.10 -7.25 -20.48
C LYS A 258 2.51 -6.66 -20.35
N LEU A 259 3.16 -6.80 -19.18
CA LEU A 259 4.53 -6.34 -18.97
C LEU A 259 5.50 -7.07 -19.91
N ALA A 260 5.48 -8.39 -19.90
CA ALA A 260 6.36 -9.20 -20.74
C ALA A 260 6.10 -8.95 -22.24
N ALA A 261 4.84 -8.85 -22.64
CA ALA A 261 4.46 -8.56 -24.03
C ALA A 261 4.97 -7.17 -24.50
N ALA A 262 4.83 -6.12 -23.68
CA ALA A 262 5.34 -4.80 -24.02
C ALA A 262 6.87 -4.77 -24.11
N LEU A 263 7.56 -5.47 -23.22
CA LEU A 263 9.00 -5.61 -23.24
C LEU A 263 9.48 -6.34 -24.50
N GLN A 264 8.77 -7.41 -24.90
CA GLN A 264 9.08 -8.13 -26.13
C GLN A 264 9.01 -7.22 -27.34
N VAL A 265 7.93 -6.44 -27.49
CA VAL A 265 7.82 -5.47 -28.58
C VAL A 265 8.95 -4.43 -28.52
N GLY A 266 9.31 -3.97 -27.32
CA GLY A 266 10.43 -3.03 -27.14
C GLY A 266 11.79 -3.60 -27.53
N GLU A 267 12.04 -4.88 -27.23
CA GLU A 267 13.26 -5.60 -27.60
C GLU A 267 13.34 -5.82 -29.11
N GLU A 268 12.24 -6.26 -29.75
CA GLU A 268 12.17 -6.52 -31.20
C GLU A 268 12.28 -5.23 -32.04
N THR A 269 11.74 -4.10 -31.54
CA THR A 269 11.75 -2.82 -32.25
C THR A 269 12.95 -1.92 -31.91
N GLY A 270 13.77 -2.31 -30.92
CA GLY A 270 14.86 -1.47 -30.40
C GLY A 270 14.39 -0.22 -29.63
N ARG A 271 13.11 -0.14 -29.25
CA ARG A 271 12.49 0.99 -28.54
C ARG A 271 12.05 0.65 -27.13
N LEU A 272 12.96 -0.02 -26.40
CA LEU A 272 12.67 -0.56 -25.08
C LEU A 272 12.30 0.55 -24.07
N ASP A 273 12.95 1.73 -24.16
CA ASP A 273 12.66 2.90 -23.32
C ASP A 273 11.22 3.39 -23.47
N ALA A 274 10.75 3.55 -24.71
CA ALA A 274 9.39 3.98 -25.00
C ALA A 274 8.35 2.95 -24.52
N MET A 275 8.61 1.66 -24.75
CA MET A 275 7.72 0.58 -24.34
C MET A 275 7.67 0.43 -22.80
N MET A 276 8.81 0.52 -22.13
CA MET A 276 8.87 0.50 -20.66
C MET A 276 8.08 1.66 -20.01
N ASN A 277 8.24 2.88 -20.53
CA ASN A 277 7.50 4.02 -20.02
C ASN A 277 6.00 3.88 -20.28
N GLY A 278 5.59 3.52 -21.50
CA GLY A 278 4.18 3.35 -21.86
C GLY A 278 3.49 2.25 -21.06
N ILE A 279 4.12 1.09 -20.88
CA ILE A 279 3.54 0.02 -20.06
C ILE A 279 3.50 0.38 -18.58
N SER A 280 4.51 1.09 -18.08
CA SER A 280 4.52 1.57 -16.70
C SER A 280 3.32 2.49 -16.42
N ASP A 281 3.07 3.47 -17.30
CA ASP A 281 1.93 4.39 -17.18
C ASP A 281 0.59 3.64 -17.25
N THR A 282 0.49 2.66 -18.15
CA THR A 282 -0.71 1.83 -18.29
C THR A 282 -0.99 1.01 -17.03
N LEU A 283 0.04 0.33 -16.49
CA LEU A 283 -0.09 -0.49 -15.29
C LEU A 283 -0.38 0.35 -14.04
N ASP A 284 0.20 1.54 -13.93
CA ASP A 284 -0.10 2.50 -12.88
C ASP A 284 -1.56 2.92 -12.91
N TYR A 285 -2.05 3.29 -14.10
CA TYR A 285 -3.45 3.65 -14.29
C TYR A 285 -4.40 2.49 -13.94
N GLU A 286 -4.10 1.27 -14.40
CA GLU A 286 -4.90 0.09 -14.09
C GLU A 286 -4.89 -0.26 -12.59
N ALA A 287 -3.75 -0.09 -11.90
CA ALA A 287 -3.65 -0.30 -10.47
C ALA A 287 -4.49 0.74 -9.70
N ASP A 288 -4.43 2.02 -10.09
CA ASP A 288 -5.23 3.09 -9.51
C ASP A 288 -6.74 2.85 -9.71
N GLN A 289 -7.14 2.44 -10.92
CA GLN A 289 -8.54 2.13 -11.22
C GLN A 289 -9.05 0.93 -10.40
N ALA A 290 -8.27 -0.14 -10.32
CA ALA A 290 -8.63 -1.31 -9.52
C ALA A 290 -8.71 -0.99 -8.02
N ALA A 291 -7.83 -0.11 -7.51
CA ALA A 291 -7.89 0.37 -6.13
C ALA A 291 -9.19 1.17 -5.88
N LYS A 292 -9.54 2.10 -6.78
CA LYS A 292 -10.79 2.87 -6.69
C LYS A 292 -12.03 1.99 -6.72
N GLN A 293 -12.05 0.97 -7.59
CA GLN A 293 -13.15 0.02 -7.67
C GLN A 293 -13.34 -0.75 -6.35
N LEU A 294 -12.25 -1.24 -5.75
CA LEU A 294 -12.33 -1.92 -4.45
C LEU A 294 -12.79 -0.99 -3.32
N LEU A 295 -12.29 0.25 -3.29
CA LEU A 295 -12.74 1.25 -2.33
C LEU A 295 -14.22 1.60 -2.51
N GLY A 296 -14.70 1.67 -3.76
CA GLY A 296 -16.10 1.90 -4.08
C GLY A 296 -17.04 0.78 -3.61
N LEU A 297 -16.56 -0.45 -3.47
CA LEU A 297 -17.36 -1.55 -2.90
C LEU A 297 -17.54 -1.46 -1.38
N LEU A 298 -16.70 -0.67 -0.69
CA LEU A 298 -16.83 -0.50 0.75
C LEU A 298 -18.11 0.24 1.13
N GLU A 299 -18.54 1.20 0.33
CA GLU A 299 -19.77 1.98 0.61
C GLU A 299 -21.04 1.12 0.61
N PRO A 300 -21.35 0.33 -0.44
CA PRO A 300 -22.48 -0.60 -0.41
C PRO A 300 -22.39 -1.62 0.74
N LEU A 301 -21.18 -2.12 1.01
CA LEU A 301 -20.96 -3.06 2.11
C LEU A 301 -21.30 -2.43 3.46
N MET A 302 -20.87 -1.18 3.70
CA MET A 302 -21.15 -0.46 4.94
C MET A 302 -22.65 -0.16 5.09
N ILE A 303 -23.35 0.17 4.00
CA ILE A 303 -24.80 0.38 4.01
C ILE A 303 -25.52 -0.93 4.39
N VAL A 304 -25.13 -2.06 3.80
CA VAL A 304 -25.69 -3.38 4.13
C VAL A 304 -25.44 -3.74 5.59
N VAL A 305 -24.21 -3.54 6.09
CA VAL A 305 -23.87 -3.80 7.50
C VAL A 305 -24.70 -2.92 8.43
N MET A 306 -24.80 -1.62 8.15
CA MET A 306 -25.63 -0.70 8.95
C MET A 306 -27.11 -1.11 8.92
N GLY A 307 -27.66 -1.41 7.75
CA GLY A 307 -29.04 -1.87 7.60
C GLY A 307 -29.29 -3.17 8.38
N ALA A 308 -28.37 -4.11 8.34
CA ALA A 308 -28.47 -5.35 9.10
C ALA A 308 -28.43 -5.10 10.62
N VAL A 309 -27.57 -4.21 11.11
CA VAL A 309 -27.49 -3.84 12.54
C VAL A 309 -28.81 -3.18 12.99
N VAL A 310 -29.29 -2.21 12.23
CA VAL A 310 -30.55 -1.52 12.55
C VAL A 310 -31.72 -2.50 12.52
N ALA A 311 -31.83 -3.33 11.49
CA ALA A 311 -32.89 -4.34 11.38
C ALA A 311 -32.85 -5.33 12.56
N LEU A 312 -31.65 -5.77 12.98
CA LEU A 312 -31.48 -6.66 14.12
C LEU A 312 -31.97 -6.00 15.42
N VAL A 313 -31.60 -4.74 15.66
CA VAL A 313 -32.00 -3.99 16.87
C VAL A 313 -33.52 -3.76 16.89
N VAL A 314 -34.07 -3.32 15.77
CA VAL A 314 -35.53 -3.09 15.64
C VAL A 314 -36.30 -4.38 15.88
N THR A 315 -35.88 -5.48 15.26
CA THR A 315 -36.53 -6.79 15.45
C THR A 315 -36.42 -7.27 16.89
N ALA A 316 -35.26 -7.08 17.54
CA ALA A 316 -35.02 -7.48 18.92
C ALA A 316 -35.86 -6.70 19.95
N VAL A 317 -36.27 -5.48 19.61
CA VAL A 317 -37.13 -4.64 20.47
C VAL A 317 -38.61 -4.89 20.18
N ILE A 318 -39.02 -4.96 18.90
CA ILE A 318 -40.40 -5.06 18.50
C ILE A 318 -40.99 -6.45 18.79
N LEU A 319 -40.24 -7.53 18.52
CA LEU A 319 -40.76 -8.91 18.68
C LEU A 319 -41.20 -9.23 20.13
N PRO A 320 -40.42 -8.91 21.19
CA PRO A 320 -40.88 -9.10 22.58
C PRO A 320 -42.10 -8.23 22.95
N LEU A 321 -42.19 -6.99 22.42
CA LEU A 321 -43.34 -6.13 22.66
C LEU A 321 -44.65 -6.77 22.14
N TYR A 322 -44.60 -7.33 20.93
CA TYR A 322 -45.76 -8.05 20.38
C TYR A 322 -46.11 -9.30 21.22
N SER A 323 -45.11 -10.04 21.69
CA SER A 323 -45.37 -11.21 22.54
C SER A 323 -45.96 -10.82 23.89
N ALA A 324 -45.54 -9.69 24.49
CA ALA A 324 -46.10 -9.17 25.72
C ALA A 324 -47.60 -8.73 25.57
N TYR A 325 -47.93 -8.09 24.45
CA TYR A 325 -49.32 -7.73 24.16
C TYR A 325 -50.23 -8.96 23.93
N GLY A 326 -49.71 -10.03 23.32
CA GLY A 326 -50.47 -11.28 23.10
C GLY A 326 -50.79 -12.05 24.38
N THR A 327 -50.05 -11.88 25.48
CA THR A 327 -50.30 -12.49 26.79
C THR A 327 -51.27 -11.72 27.68
N ILE A 328 -51.60 -10.45 27.32
CA ILE A 328 -52.53 -9.61 28.10
C ILE A 328 -54.00 -9.76 27.57
N THR A 329 -54.21 -10.39 26.44
CA THR A 329 -55.52 -10.52 25.79
C THR A 329 -56.18 -11.90 25.96
N VAL A 330 -55.76 -12.72 26.93
CA VAL A 330 -56.45 -13.99 27.30
C VAL A 330 -56.92 -13.96 28.73
#